data_d311ae21037900f93b5b6c6bc9bf5051
#
_entry.id   d311ae21037900f93b5b6c6bc9bf5051
#
_cell.length_a   1.000
_cell.length_b   1.000
_cell.length_c   1.000
_cell.angle_alpha   90.00
_cell.angle_beta   90.00
_cell.angle_gamma   90.00
#
_symmetry.space_group_name_H-M   'P 1'
#
loop_
_entity.id
_entity.type
_entity.pdbx_description
1 polymer ?
#
loop_
_entity_poly.entity_id
_entity_poly.type
_entity_poly.pdbx_seq_one_letter_code
_entity_poly.pdbx_strand_id
1 'polypeptide(L)'
;MTQPGPGIFGPLLALREDGRRDPLRHVRWTPPQMAFLESQYPIRLLRTGNQFGKTWAGAADAIWRCLGNHPFQEVRRPPIEVWVVCKSWSQSIAVQSKLWHLVPKDSVTDDTAFSPKNGFKGVQRAIVFRNGSILRVKTVGQDTLDLASATIHYIWIDEPLGDAETFSELQMRLRRTAGSIGITMTPATTGDLAWLRELVEGGKATDLHYRMEAANFVPVGSHRPLLDEAGTPMDQAWCADQIESTLGWARPVRCHGEWEYGRINAIFENFHPLTHVVPGLTSSDVRPRGELKLSIGVDYGEERLRTAAVLIGVDDSDPEMIRVYVLGEYAPDSATTIDMDAAAILEMVAAHGLRWSDLDHCYGDKRLQDARGRITRKSNGMLTRALEKAMRKRSGIVPRFKGAKRGIGRGAGSVWMGVKWINDRMITPGCYFNDAGTPRLIECLQKWQGGTAEEWKDQIDALRYALRPWIFPMVRRPIHTVQFG
;
A
#
# COMPACT_ATOMS: atom_id res chain seq x y z
N MET A 1 25.65 -52.04 45.50
CA MET A 1 25.86 -50.76 44.75
C MET A 1 24.59 -50.48 43.93
N THR A 2 23.70 -49.66 44.42
CA THR A 2 22.45 -49.24 43.75
C THR A 2 22.84 -48.21 42.70
N GLN A 3 22.51 -48.46 41.40
CA GLN A 3 22.66 -47.48 40.35
C GLN A 3 21.81 -46.24 40.72
N PRO A 4 22.33 -45.01 40.56
CA PRO A 4 21.53 -43.81 40.70
C PRO A 4 20.40 -43.84 39.66
N GLY A 5 19.15 -43.70 40.13
CA GLY A 5 17.98 -43.58 39.24
C GLY A 5 18.15 -42.40 38.29
N PRO A 6 17.45 -42.42 37.17
CA PRO A 6 17.54 -41.35 36.17
C PRO A 6 17.18 -40.02 36.84
N GLY A 7 18.20 -39.21 37.07
CA GLY A 7 18.02 -37.87 37.66
C GLY A 7 17.04 -37.04 36.79
N ILE A 8 16.43 -36.03 37.41
CA ILE A 8 15.49 -35.05 36.80
C ILE A 8 15.96 -34.51 35.41
N PHE A 9 17.24 -34.55 35.14
CA PHE A 9 17.86 -34.13 33.88
C PHE A 9 17.67 -35.13 32.72
N GLY A 10 17.42 -36.41 32.96
CA GLY A 10 17.25 -37.42 31.91
C GLY A 10 16.07 -37.14 31.01
N PRO A 11 14.84 -36.88 31.53
CA PRO A 11 13.70 -36.49 30.73
C PRO A 11 13.87 -35.17 29.99
N LEU A 12 14.55 -34.19 30.58
CA LEU A 12 14.84 -32.89 29.96
C LEU A 12 15.83 -33.01 28.79
N LEU A 13 16.85 -33.87 28.94
CA LEU A 13 17.79 -34.17 27.85
C LEU A 13 17.12 -34.92 26.71
N ALA A 14 16.24 -35.87 27.02
CA ALA A 14 15.48 -36.61 26.02
C ALA A 14 14.52 -35.70 25.24
N LEU A 15 13.81 -34.77 25.91
CA LEU A 15 12.97 -33.75 25.26
C LEU A 15 13.82 -32.80 24.40
N ARG A 16 15.01 -32.43 24.84
CA ARG A 16 15.92 -31.60 24.07
C ARG A 16 16.46 -32.32 22.84
N GLU A 17 16.70 -33.62 22.94
CA GLU A 17 17.15 -34.45 21.83
C GLU A 17 16.01 -34.70 20.83
N ASP A 18 14.82 -35.00 21.30
CA ASP A 18 13.61 -35.14 20.46
C ASP A 18 13.30 -33.84 19.72
N GLY A 19 13.35 -32.69 20.40
CA GLY A 19 13.18 -31.36 19.76
C GLY A 19 14.28 -31.02 18.75
N ARG A 20 15.47 -31.64 18.83
CA ARG A 20 16.50 -31.52 17.79
C ARG A 20 16.26 -32.44 16.60
N ARG A 21 15.67 -33.62 16.82
CA ARG A 21 15.36 -34.60 15.77
C ARG A 21 14.14 -34.23 14.98
N ASP A 22 13.07 -33.83 15.64
CA ASP A 22 11.82 -33.38 15.01
C ASP A 22 11.33 -32.04 15.61
N PRO A 23 11.92 -30.92 15.15
CA PRO A 23 11.53 -29.60 15.64
C PRO A 23 10.07 -29.26 15.41
N LEU A 24 9.44 -29.78 14.35
CA LEU A 24 8.05 -29.49 13.98
C LEU A 24 7.04 -29.92 15.05
N ARG A 25 7.32 -30.96 15.83
CA ARG A 25 6.47 -31.42 16.92
C ARG A 25 6.40 -30.45 18.10
N HIS A 26 7.39 -29.61 18.24
CA HIS A 26 7.54 -28.74 19.41
C HIS A 26 7.19 -27.28 19.12
N VAL A 27 6.87 -26.94 17.87
CA VAL A 27 6.39 -25.59 17.51
C VAL A 27 4.97 -25.39 18.00
N ARG A 28 4.74 -24.26 18.65
CA ARG A 28 3.41 -23.82 19.06
C ARG A 28 2.92 -22.76 18.07
N TRP A 29 1.79 -23.06 17.41
CA TRP A 29 1.25 -22.21 16.36
C TRP A 29 0.29 -21.18 16.94
N THR A 30 0.40 -19.94 16.49
CA THR A 30 -0.54 -18.86 16.80
C THR A 30 -1.81 -18.99 15.94
N PRO A 31 -2.92 -18.31 16.29
CA PRO A 31 -4.16 -18.37 15.51
C PRO A 31 -4.00 -18.07 14.01
N PRO A 32 -3.25 -17.02 13.58
CA PRO A 32 -3.00 -16.76 12.16
C PRO A 32 -2.25 -17.90 11.46
N GLN A 33 -1.24 -18.45 12.13
CA GLN A 33 -0.45 -19.56 11.59
C GLN A 33 -1.28 -20.83 11.48
N MET A 34 -2.07 -21.14 12.51
CA MET A 34 -2.96 -22.31 12.52
C MET A 34 -4.01 -22.22 11.41
N ALA A 35 -4.66 -21.06 11.25
CA ALA A 35 -5.63 -20.86 10.18
C ALA A 35 -5.03 -21.13 8.78
N PHE A 36 -3.77 -20.73 8.55
CA PHE A 36 -3.08 -21.03 7.30
C PHE A 36 -2.78 -22.52 7.13
N LEU A 37 -2.33 -23.18 8.20
CA LEU A 37 -1.99 -24.61 8.20
C LEU A 37 -3.21 -25.52 8.06
N GLU A 38 -4.37 -25.11 8.57
CA GLU A 38 -5.65 -25.87 8.49
C GLU A 38 -6.41 -25.62 7.19
N SER A 39 -6.14 -24.53 6.49
CA SER A 39 -6.89 -24.14 5.29
C SER A 39 -6.69 -25.13 4.14
N GLN A 40 -7.79 -25.67 3.63
CA GLN A 40 -7.85 -26.64 2.53
C GLN A 40 -8.02 -25.99 1.14
N TYR A 41 -8.06 -24.66 1.08
CA TYR A 41 -8.24 -23.97 -0.20
C TYR A 41 -7.05 -24.21 -1.13
N PRO A 42 -7.29 -24.40 -2.44
CA PRO A 42 -6.21 -24.60 -3.42
C PRO A 42 -5.23 -23.44 -3.49
N ILE A 43 -5.74 -22.21 -3.33
CA ILE A 43 -4.92 -21.00 -3.22
C ILE A 43 -5.30 -20.32 -1.90
N ARG A 44 -4.36 -20.25 -0.98
CA ARG A 44 -4.57 -19.62 0.32
C ARG A 44 -3.52 -18.58 0.61
N LEU A 45 -3.97 -17.49 1.17
CA LEU A 45 -3.17 -16.30 1.46
C LEU A 45 -3.19 -16.02 2.95
N LEU A 46 -2.03 -16.02 3.61
CA LEU A 46 -1.87 -15.50 4.95
C LEU A 46 -1.34 -14.06 4.85
N ARG A 47 -2.24 -13.11 5.02
CA ARG A 47 -1.99 -11.68 4.91
C ARG A 47 -2.02 -11.02 6.28
N THR A 48 -0.86 -10.59 6.74
CA THR A 48 -0.72 -9.94 8.05
C THR A 48 0.35 -8.85 8.01
N GLY A 49 0.49 -8.10 9.09
CA GLY A 49 1.64 -7.23 9.30
C GLY A 49 2.96 -8.00 9.47
N ASN A 50 3.99 -7.28 9.89
CA ASN A 50 5.30 -7.87 10.21
C ASN A 50 5.24 -8.68 11.52
N GLN A 51 6.22 -9.55 11.75
CA GLN A 51 6.47 -10.31 12.98
C GLN A 51 5.41 -11.36 13.38
N PHE A 52 4.43 -11.67 12.54
CA PHE A 52 3.43 -12.73 12.78
C PHE A 52 3.95 -14.15 12.60
N GLY A 53 5.22 -14.31 12.25
CA GLY A 53 5.80 -15.65 12.02
C GLY A 53 5.27 -16.35 10.77
N LYS A 54 4.75 -15.61 9.76
CA LYS A 54 4.23 -16.14 8.49
C LYS A 54 5.17 -17.13 7.82
N THR A 55 6.44 -16.77 7.71
CA THR A 55 7.47 -17.60 7.10
C THR A 55 7.67 -18.93 7.85
N TRP A 56 7.45 -18.97 9.17
CA TRP A 56 7.50 -20.22 9.94
C TRP A 56 6.34 -21.15 9.54
N ALA A 57 5.13 -20.61 9.40
CA ALA A 57 3.96 -21.39 8.98
C ALA A 57 4.15 -21.94 7.56
N GLY A 58 4.59 -21.09 6.61
CA GLY A 58 4.87 -21.54 5.23
C GLY A 58 5.96 -22.59 5.15
N ALA A 59 7.02 -22.44 5.93
CA ALA A 59 8.11 -23.43 5.99
C ALA A 59 7.64 -24.78 6.54
N ALA A 60 6.84 -24.79 7.61
CA ALA A 60 6.29 -26.00 8.20
C ALA A 60 5.34 -26.72 7.23
N ASP A 61 4.42 -25.98 6.61
CA ASP A 61 3.49 -26.52 5.64
C ASP A 61 4.22 -27.19 4.44
N ALA A 62 5.25 -26.54 3.91
CA ALA A 62 6.05 -27.07 2.82
C ALA A 62 6.80 -28.35 3.22
N ILE A 63 7.35 -28.41 4.43
CA ILE A 63 8.07 -29.57 4.94
C ILE A 63 7.12 -30.73 5.20
N TRP A 64 5.98 -30.53 5.88
CA TRP A 64 4.99 -31.60 6.15
C TRP A 64 4.45 -32.20 4.87
N ARG A 65 4.26 -31.41 3.82
CA ARG A 65 3.87 -31.93 2.50
C ARG A 65 4.93 -32.82 1.91
N CYS A 66 6.19 -32.43 1.98
CA CYS A 66 7.31 -33.28 1.54
C CYS A 66 7.44 -34.57 2.35
N LEU A 67 7.13 -34.52 3.64
CA LEU A 67 7.12 -35.70 4.52
C LEU A 67 5.92 -36.61 4.27
N GLY A 68 4.81 -36.07 3.74
CA GLY A 68 3.54 -36.80 3.50
C GLY A 68 2.73 -37.04 4.77
N ASN A 69 2.96 -36.30 5.85
CA ASN A 69 2.35 -36.45 7.16
C ASN A 69 1.85 -35.13 7.75
N HIS A 70 1.24 -34.29 6.92
CA HIS A 70 0.70 -33.02 7.37
C HIS A 70 -0.37 -33.20 8.45
N PRO A 71 -0.24 -32.60 9.66
CA PRO A 71 -1.12 -32.90 10.79
C PRO A 71 -2.54 -32.31 10.65
N PHE A 72 -2.74 -31.33 9.77
CA PHE A 72 -3.98 -30.57 9.64
C PHE A 72 -4.64 -30.73 8.26
N GLN A 73 -3.98 -31.36 7.28
CA GLN A 73 -4.49 -31.49 5.91
C GLN A 73 -4.19 -32.87 5.34
N GLU A 74 -5.10 -33.35 4.49
CA GLU A 74 -4.75 -34.42 3.59
C GLU A 74 -3.79 -33.94 2.52
N VAL A 75 -2.64 -34.58 2.43
CA VAL A 75 -1.58 -34.23 1.47
C VAL A 75 -1.25 -35.40 0.58
N ARG A 76 -0.72 -35.09 -0.59
CA ARG A 76 -0.28 -36.10 -1.54
C ARG A 76 0.83 -36.98 -0.97
N ARG A 77 0.75 -38.27 -1.22
CA ARG A 77 1.80 -39.22 -0.80
C ARG A 77 3.12 -38.93 -1.52
N PRO A 78 4.23 -38.99 -0.79
CA PRO A 78 5.57 -38.91 -1.40
C PRO A 78 5.79 -40.00 -2.47
N PRO A 79 6.70 -39.78 -3.45
CA PRO A 79 7.51 -38.58 -3.61
C PRO A 79 6.76 -37.40 -4.26
N ILE A 80 7.03 -36.19 -3.79
CA ILE A 80 6.49 -34.95 -4.37
C ILE A 80 7.59 -33.91 -4.58
N GLU A 81 7.36 -32.97 -5.48
CA GLU A 81 8.19 -31.78 -5.63
C GLU A 81 7.44 -30.55 -5.13
N VAL A 82 8.11 -29.79 -4.28
CA VAL A 82 7.63 -28.54 -3.66
C VAL A 82 8.56 -27.40 -4.07
N TRP A 83 7.99 -26.29 -4.50
CA TRP A 83 8.77 -25.08 -4.74
C TRP A 83 8.48 -24.03 -3.67
N VAL A 84 9.56 -23.39 -3.22
CA VAL A 84 9.53 -22.21 -2.35
C VAL A 84 10.02 -21.04 -3.20
N VAL A 85 9.12 -20.10 -3.48
CA VAL A 85 9.39 -18.96 -4.37
C VAL A 85 9.57 -17.70 -3.53
N CYS A 86 10.73 -17.06 -3.68
CA CYS A 86 11.10 -15.82 -3.00
C CYS A 86 11.41 -14.73 -4.04
N LYS A 87 11.28 -13.46 -3.65
CA LYS A 87 11.55 -12.33 -4.52
C LYS A 87 13.02 -12.25 -4.98
N SER A 88 13.96 -12.53 -4.09
CA SER A 88 15.39 -12.50 -4.39
C SER A 88 16.15 -13.58 -3.64
N TRP A 89 17.37 -13.90 -4.13
CA TRP A 89 18.22 -14.89 -3.47
C TRP A 89 18.64 -14.47 -2.07
N SER A 90 18.96 -13.19 -1.87
CA SER A 90 19.33 -12.66 -0.55
C SER A 90 18.20 -12.81 0.48
N GLN A 91 16.95 -12.53 0.10
CA GLN A 91 15.79 -12.76 0.97
C GLN A 91 15.55 -14.24 1.24
N SER A 92 15.77 -15.09 0.23
CA SER A 92 15.56 -16.53 0.39
C SER A 92 16.46 -17.17 1.44
N ILE A 93 17.62 -16.59 1.76
CA ILE A 93 18.52 -17.14 2.80
C ILE A 93 17.84 -17.19 4.16
N ALA A 94 17.09 -16.17 4.53
CA ALA A 94 16.32 -16.15 5.77
C ALA A 94 15.21 -17.22 5.79
N VAL A 95 14.54 -17.43 4.64
CA VAL A 95 13.55 -18.49 4.45
C VAL A 95 14.20 -19.88 4.54
N GLN A 96 15.32 -20.07 3.87
CA GLN A 96 16.10 -21.31 3.89
C GLN A 96 16.60 -21.66 5.29
N SER A 97 16.97 -20.64 6.08
CA SER A 97 17.37 -20.82 7.47
C SER A 97 16.23 -21.40 8.32
N LYS A 98 15.00 -20.90 8.13
CA LYS A 98 13.82 -21.41 8.84
C LYS A 98 13.44 -22.82 8.39
N LEU A 99 13.50 -23.10 7.08
CA LEU A 99 13.34 -24.43 6.54
C LEU A 99 14.35 -25.41 7.16
N TRP A 100 15.64 -25.02 7.19
CA TRP A 100 16.69 -25.85 7.78
C TRP A 100 16.51 -26.05 9.28
N HIS A 101 16.00 -25.06 9.99
CA HIS A 101 15.70 -25.17 11.43
C HIS A 101 14.57 -26.17 11.70
N LEU A 102 13.51 -26.14 10.89
CA LEU A 102 12.30 -26.95 11.09
C LEU A 102 12.41 -28.38 10.54
N VAL A 103 13.21 -28.61 9.51
CA VAL A 103 13.25 -29.93 8.86
C VAL A 103 13.82 -30.98 9.81
N PRO A 104 13.13 -32.14 10.00
CA PRO A 104 13.67 -33.26 10.75
C PRO A 104 14.92 -33.82 10.05
N LYS A 105 16.06 -33.79 10.73
CA LYS A 105 17.35 -34.10 10.11
C LYS A 105 17.44 -35.55 9.65
N ASP A 106 16.78 -36.45 10.34
CA ASP A 106 16.73 -37.88 10.00
C ASP A 106 15.93 -38.16 8.71
N SER A 107 15.09 -37.22 8.27
CA SER A 107 14.30 -37.31 7.04
C SER A 107 15.02 -36.84 5.79
N VAL A 108 16.19 -36.22 5.94
CA VAL A 108 16.94 -35.58 4.85
C VAL A 108 18.10 -36.47 4.42
N THR A 109 18.43 -36.47 3.11
CA THR A 109 19.60 -37.18 2.58
C THR A 109 20.89 -36.43 2.89
N ASP A 110 22.00 -37.15 2.88
CA ASP A 110 23.33 -36.60 3.17
C ASP A 110 23.81 -35.61 2.10
N ASP A 111 23.18 -35.62 0.90
CA ASP A 111 23.43 -34.66 -0.18
C ASP A 111 22.92 -33.26 0.11
N THR A 112 22.03 -33.12 1.10
CA THR A 112 21.51 -31.83 1.51
C THR A 112 22.46 -31.13 2.45
N ALA A 113 23.08 -30.05 1.99
CA ALA A 113 23.96 -29.22 2.81
C ALA A 113 23.45 -27.76 2.87
N PHE A 114 23.47 -27.20 4.07
CA PHE A 114 23.06 -25.82 4.32
C PHE A 114 24.20 -24.97 4.90
N SER A 115 24.26 -23.72 4.48
CA SER A 115 25.19 -22.72 5.01
C SER A 115 24.39 -21.48 5.44
N PRO A 116 24.55 -20.99 6.69
CA PRO A 116 23.86 -19.78 7.13
C PRO A 116 24.11 -18.54 6.26
N LYS A 117 25.29 -18.48 5.61
CA LYS A 117 25.68 -17.36 4.76
C LYS A 117 25.15 -17.49 3.32
N ASN A 118 25.08 -18.71 2.79
CA ASN A 118 24.87 -18.93 1.36
C ASN A 118 23.60 -19.75 1.06
N GLY A 119 22.87 -20.21 2.08
CA GLY A 119 21.70 -21.07 1.93
C GLY A 119 22.07 -22.52 1.59
N PHE A 120 21.12 -23.25 0.97
CA PHE A 120 21.34 -24.61 0.52
C PHE A 120 22.39 -24.66 -0.58
N LYS A 121 23.32 -25.61 -0.44
CA LYS A 121 24.45 -25.83 -1.34
C LYS A 121 24.08 -26.83 -2.45
N GLY A 122 24.95 -26.93 -3.44
CA GLY A 122 24.81 -27.84 -4.57
C GLY A 122 24.05 -27.24 -5.76
N VAL A 123 24.07 -27.94 -6.88
CA VAL A 123 23.44 -27.49 -8.13
C VAL A 123 21.93 -27.31 -7.99
N GLN A 124 21.30 -28.14 -7.16
CA GLN A 124 19.85 -28.15 -7.01
C GLN A 124 19.32 -27.11 -6.01
N ARG A 125 20.15 -26.59 -5.08
CA ARG A 125 19.72 -25.64 -4.02
C ARG A 125 18.42 -26.08 -3.34
N ALA A 126 18.40 -27.33 -2.88
CA ALA A 126 17.18 -28.01 -2.44
C ALA A 126 17.40 -28.80 -1.14
N ILE A 127 16.31 -29.11 -0.47
CA ILE A 127 16.23 -30.18 0.54
C ILE A 127 15.79 -31.44 -0.20
N VAL A 128 16.58 -32.50 -0.12
CA VAL A 128 16.27 -33.81 -0.68
C VAL A 128 15.87 -34.73 0.49
N PHE A 129 14.64 -35.23 0.46
CA PHE A 129 14.12 -36.10 1.51
C PHE A 129 14.38 -37.58 1.18
N ARG A 130 14.60 -38.39 2.22
CA ARG A 130 14.82 -39.84 2.08
C ARG A 130 13.65 -40.59 1.43
N ASN A 131 12.42 -40.03 1.47
CA ASN A 131 11.22 -40.57 0.82
C ASN A 131 11.14 -40.21 -0.68
N GLY A 132 12.18 -39.58 -1.24
CA GLY A 132 12.26 -39.14 -2.63
C GLY A 132 11.64 -37.78 -2.94
N SER A 133 10.99 -37.11 -1.95
CA SER A 133 10.48 -35.75 -2.15
C SER A 133 11.61 -34.73 -2.23
N ILE A 134 11.37 -33.62 -2.94
CA ILE A 134 12.34 -32.55 -3.12
C ILE A 134 11.67 -31.20 -2.85
N LEU A 135 12.28 -30.37 -2.03
CA LEU A 135 11.88 -29.00 -1.81
C LEU A 135 12.94 -28.07 -2.40
N ARG A 136 12.59 -27.35 -3.46
CA ARG A 136 13.50 -26.43 -4.16
C ARG A 136 13.19 -24.98 -3.83
N VAL A 137 14.24 -24.19 -3.64
CA VAL A 137 14.12 -22.74 -3.49
C VAL A 137 14.36 -22.08 -4.85
N LYS A 138 13.41 -21.25 -5.26
CA LYS A 138 13.42 -20.51 -6.53
C LYS A 138 13.28 -19.01 -6.24
N THR A 139 13.74 -18.17 -7.16
CA THR A 139 13.57 -16.71 -7.07
C THR A 139 12.93 -16.19 -8.34
N VAL A 140 12.15 -15.12 -8.21
CA VAL A 140 11.62 -14.35 -9.35
C VAL A 140 12.80 -13.77 -10.13
N GLY A 141 12.89 -14.05 -11.43
CA GLY A 141 14.02 -13.60 -12.27
C GLY A 141 15.07 -14.68 -12.57
N GLN A 142 14.94 -15.89 -12.03
CA GLN A 142 15.56 -17.05 -12.68
C GLN A 142 14.77 -17.34 -13.95
N ASP A 143 15.51 -17.63 -15.06
CA ASP A 143 14.89 -17.85 -16.35
C ASP A 143 13.63 -18.71 -16.25
N THR A 144 12.53 -18.21 -16.79
CA THR A 144 11.26 -18.94 -16.87
C THR A 144 11.41 -20.28 -17.61
N LEU A 145 12.45 -20.42 -18.43
CA LEU A 145 12.82 -21.66 -19.13
C LEU A 145 13.32 -22.76 -18.18
N ASP A 146 14.03 -22.42 -17.11
CA ASP A 146 14.43 -23.39 -16.07
C ASP A 146 13.24 -23.93 -15.26
N LEU A 147 12.11 -23.28 -15.37
CA LEU A 147 10.86 -23.69 -14.77
C LEU A 147 10.08 -24.69 -15.63
N ALA A 148 10.47 -24.90 -16.90
CA ALA A 148 9.61 -25.48 -17.93
C ALA A 148 9.34 -26.99 -17.84
N SER A 149 10.11 -27.79 -17.08
CA SER A 149 10.03 -29.27 -17.16
C SER A 149 9.65 -30.00 -15.88
N ALA A 150 9.40 -29.33 -14.76
CA ALA A 150 9.16 -29.97 -13.48
C ALA A 150 7.67 -30.29 -13.23
N THR A 151 7.39 -31.46 -12.63
CA THR A 151 6.07 -31.85 -12.15
C THR A 151 5.94 -31.41 -10.68
N ILE A 152 5.29 -30.27 -10.44
CA ILE A 152 5.21 -29.65 -9.12
C ILE A 152 3.87 -29.98 -8.45
N HIS A 153 3.88 -30.17 -7.13
CA HIS A 153 2.72 -30.57 -6.38
C HIS A 153 2.24 -29.50 -5.39
N TYR A 154 3.15 -28.66 -4.95
CA TYR A 154 2.86 -27.54 -4.08
C TYR A 154 3.85 -26.39 -4.33
N ILE A 155 3.35 -25.15 -4.24
CA ILE A 155 4.17 -23.95 -4.30
C ILE A 155 3.89 -23.11 -3.05
N TRP A 156 4.93 -22.76 -2.33
CA TRP A 156 4.87 -21.76 -1.29
C TRP A 156 5.57 -20.49 -1.77
N ILE A 157 4.85 -19.37 -1.75
CA ILE A 157 5.35 -18.03 -2.11
C ILE A 157 5.54 -17.25 -0.80
N ASP A 158 6.79 -16.89 -0.48
CA ASP A 158 7.10 -16.03 0.67
C ASP A 158 7.34 -14.61 0.20
N GLU A 159 6.46 -13.73 0.60
CA GLU A 159 6.23 -12.36 0.14
C GLU A 159 5.69 -12.26 -1.29
N PRO A 160 4.92 -11.19 -1.61
CA PRO A 160 4.17 -11.14 -2.86
C PRO A 160 5.07 -11.03 -4.08
N LEU A 161 4.66 -11.71 -5.14
CA LEU A 161 5.25 -11.56 -6.47
C LEU A 161 4.81 -10.21 -7.05
N GLY A 162 5.71 -9.56 -7.79
CA GLY A 162 5.48 -8.24 -8.35
C GLY A 162 4.52 -8.18 -9.54
N ASP A 163 4.16 -9.35 -10.13
CA ASP A 163 3.37 -9.39 -11.34
C ASP A 163 2.47 -10.63 -11.44
N ALA A 164 1.35 -10.47 -12.15
CA ALA A 164 0.38 -11.53 -12.40
C ALA A 164 0.89 -12.60 -13.37
N GLU A 165 1.81 -12.26 -14.26
CA GLU A 165 2.33 -13.19 -15.28
C GLU A 165 3.13 -14.30 -14.65
N THR A 166 4.08 -13.96 -13.76
CA THR A 166 4.84 -14.95 -12.98
C THR A 166 3.91 -15.87 -12.18
N PHE A 167 2.85 -15.31 -11.55
CA PHE A 167 1.88 -16.12 -10.82
C PHE A 167 1.11 -17.09 -11.74
N SER A 168 0.68 -16.61 -12.90
CA SER A 168 0.00 -17.43 -13.91
C SER A 168 0.88 -18.60 -14.38
N GLU A 169 2.15 -18.35 -14.62
CA GLU A 169 3.13 -19.41 -14.96
C GLU A 169 3.24 -20.45 -13.85
N LEU A 170 3.33 -20.05 -12.60
CA LEU A 170 3.36 -20.96 -11.46
C LEU A 170 2.08 -21.81 -11.36
N GLN A 171 0.91 -21.20 -11.59
CA GLN A 171 -0.37 -21.94 -11.62
C GLN A 171 -0.40 -22.98 -12.75
N MET A 172 0.13 -22.66 -13.93
CA MET A 172 0.17 -23.62 -15.05
C MET A 172 0.97 -24.86 -14.70
N ARG A 173 2.05 -24.75 -13.91
CA ARG A 173 2.87 -25.89 -13.46
C ARG A 173 2.11 -26.85 -12.54
N LEU A 174 1.13 -26.37 -11.83
CA LEU A 174 0.31 -27.16 -10.89
C LEU A 174 -0.87 -27.85 -11.57
N ARG A 175 -1.27 -27.45 -12.78
CA ARG A 175 -2.48 -28.01 -13.44
C ARG A 175 -2.43 -29.53 -13.59
N ARG A 176 -1.27 -30.09 -13.97
CA ARG A 176 -1.11 -31.54 -14.18
C ARG A 176 -1.27 -32.34 -12.88
N THR A 177 -0.91 -31.75 -11.75
CA THR A 177 -0.91 -32.41 -10.44
C THR A 177 -2.14 -32.06 -9.61
N ALA A 178 -2.98 -31.15 -10.07
CA ALA A 178 -4.01 -30.51 -9.24
C ALA A 178 -3.42 -29.98 -7.90
N GLY A 179 -2.21 -29.41 -7.99
CA GLY A 179 -1.46 -28.91 -6.84
C GLY A 179 -2.06 -27.61 -6.27
N SER A 180 -1.53 -27.18 -5.14
CA SER A 180 -2.00 -25.99 -4.41
C SER A 180 -0.90 -24.95 -4.21
N ILE A 181 -1.32 -23.71 -3.88
CA ILE A 181 -0.43 -22.58 -3.61
C ILE A 181 -0.72 -22.03 -2.22
N GLY A 182 0.30 -21.90 -1.39
CA GLY A 182 0.28 -21.11 -0.17
C GLY A 182 1.06 -19.82 -0.37
N ILE A 183 0.50 -18.71 0.05
CA ILE A 183 1.13 -17.39 -0.02
C ILE A 183 1.20 -16.83 1.39
N THR A 184 2.40 -16.47 1.84
CA THR A 184 2.61 -15.78 3.12
C THR A 184 3.14 -14.39 2.82
N MET A 185 2.40 -13.34 3.22
CA MET A 185 2.77 -11.99 2.81
C MET A 185 2.46 -10.90 3.83
N THR A 186 3.30 -9.88 3.83
CA THR A 186 2.92 -8.52 4.19
C THR A 186 2.65 -7.78 2.87
N PRO A 187 1.49 -7.12 2.68
CA PRO A 187 1.24 -6.37 1.45
C PRO A 187 2.38 -5.38 1.19
N ALA A 188 2.87 -5.37 -0.04
CA ALA A 188 3.98 -4.49 -0.38
C ALA A 188 3.49 -3.04 -0.46
N THR A 189 4.29 -2.12 0.05
CA THR A 189 4.09 -0.68 -0.18
C THR A 189 4.48 -0.28 -1.61
N THR A 190 5.17 -1.19 -2.31
CA THR A 190 5.59 -1.04 -3.72
C THR A 190 5.26 -2.32 -4.47
N GLY A 191 4.63 -2.20 -5.61
CA GLY A 191 4.24 -3.35 -6.43
C GLY A 191 2.72 -3.37 -6.69
N ASP A 192 2.32 -3.84 -7.86
CA ASP A 192 0.90 -4.01 -8.18
C ASP A 192 0.39 -5.32 -7.59
N LEU A 193 -0.48 -5.24 -6.59
CA LEU A 193 -1.17 -6.36 -5.95
C LEU A 193 -2.64 -6.46 -6.35
N ALA A 194 -3.11 -5.63 -7.29
CA ALA A 194 -4.51 -5.63 -7.74
C ALA A 194 -4.95 -7.00 -8.23
N TRP A 195 -4.09 -7.67 -9.00
CA TRP A 195 -4.35 -9.03 -9.51
C TRP A 195 -4.59 -10.06 -8.38
N LEU A 196 -3.85 -9.95 -7.27
CA LEU A 196 -3.99 -10.88 -6.14
C LEU A 196 -5.28 -10.61 -5.37
N ARG A 197 -5.65 -9.33 -5.24
CA ARG A 197 -6.93 -8.96 -4.65
C ARG A 197 -8.10 -9.40 -5.51
N GLU A 198 -8.03 -9.25 -6.82
CA GLU A 198 -9.04 -9.77 -7.75
C GLU A 198 -9.25 -11.29 -7.62
N LEU A 199 -8.17 -12.05 -7.37
CA LEU A 199 -8.27 -13.48 -7.10
C LEU A 199 -9.04 -13.75 -5.80
N VAL A 200 -8.82 -12.95 -4.75
CA VAL A 200 -9.53 -13.07 -3.47
C VAL A 200 -10.99 -12.66 -3.62
N GLU A 201 -11.26 -11.49 -4.18
CA GLU A 201 -12.62 -10.96 -4.40
C GLU A 201 -13.43 -11.84 -5.34
N GLY A 202 -12.78 -12.47 -6.31
CA GLY A 202 -13.38 -13.45 -7.23
C GLY A 202 -13.55 -14.85 -6.64
N GLY A 203 -13.25 -15.07 -5.36
CA GLY A 203 -13.40 -16.36 -4.68
C GLY A 203 -12.44 -17.46 -5.15
N LYS A 204 -11.40 -17.11 -5.90
CA LYS A 204 -10.36 -18.03 -6.41
C LYS A 204 -9.25 -18.30 -5.40
N ALA A 205 -9.10 -17.42 -4.42
CA ALA A 205 -8.17 -17.57 -3.30
C ALA A 205 -8.87 -17.22 -1.99
N THR A 206 -8.47 -17.86 -0.88
CA THR A 206 -8.94 -17.47 0.45
C THR A 206 -7.95 -16.48 1.05
N ASP A 207 -8.46 -15.42 1.70
CA ASP A 207 -7.67 -14.41 2.40
C ASP A 207 -7.79 -14.58 3.92
N LEU A 208 -6.71 -15.04 4.53
CA LEU A 208 -6.59 -15.19 5.98
C LEU A 208 -5.91 -13.93 6.51
N HIS A 209 -6.71 -12.90 6.77
CA HIS A 209 -6.24 -11.58 7.18
C HIS A 209 -6.29 -11.41 8.69
N TYR A 210 -5.14 -11.01 9.28
CA TYR A 210 -5.01 -10.76 10.71
C TYR A 210 -4.26 -9.47 10.98
N ARG A 211 -4.80 -8.69 11.93
CA ARG A 211 -4.23 -7.41 12.40
C ARG A 211 -3.35 -7.65 13.62
N MET A 212 -2.48 -6.67 13.92
CA MET A 212 -1.62 -6.69 15.10
C MET A 212 -2.47 -6.47 16.37
N GLU A 213 -2.84 -7.59 16.98
CA GLU A 213 -3.63 -7.68 18.19
C GLU A 213 -3.01 -8.77 19.08
N ALA A 214 -2.96 -8.56 20.38
CA ALA A 214 -2.29 -9.47 21.33
C ALA A 214 -2.77 -10.93 21.22
N ALA A 215 -4.06 -11.13 20.96
CA ALA A 215 -4.64 -12.48 20.82
C ALA A 215 -4.00 -13.27 19.67
N ASN A 216 -3.52 -12.60 18.64
CA ASN A 216 -2.87 -13.22 17.48
C ASN A 216 -1.44 -13.68 17.73
N PHE A 217 -0.88 -13.40 18.92
CA PHE A 217 0.45 -13.82 19.36
C PHE A 217 0.39 -14.84 20.50
N VAL A 218 -0.80 -15.24 20.94
CA VAL A 218 -0.99 -16.30 21.93
C VAL A 218 -1.15 -17.63 21.20
N PRO A 219 -0.21 -18.60 21.35
CA PRO A 219 -0.32 -19.90 20.71
C PRO A 219 -1.62 -20.64 21.09
N VAL A 220 -2.19 -21.36 20.15
CA VAL A 220 -3.42 -22.14 20.36
C VAL A 220 -3.19 -23.14 21.52
N GLY A 221 -4.11 -23.16 22.46
CA GLY A 221 -4.01 -23.97 23.68
C GLY A 221 -3.07 -23.41 24.75
N SER A 222 -2.56 -22.18 24.58
CA SER A 222 -1.73 -21.47 25.57
C SER A 222 -2.50 -20.31 26.18
N HIS A 223 -2.05 -19.85 27.36
CA HIS A 223 -2.53 -18.61 27.99
C HIS A 223 -1.42 -17.54 28.00
N ARG A 224 -0.26 -17.86 27.44
CA ARG A 224 0.90 -16.95 27.42
C ARG A 224 1.24 -16.58 25.99
N PRO A 225 1.48 -15.28 25.70
CA PRO A 225 1.93 -14.85 24.39
C PRO A 225 3.33 -15.41 24.08
N LEU A 226 3.68 -15.41 22.80
CA LEU A 226 5.06 -15.64 22.36
C LEU A 226 5.96 -14.55 22.93
N LEU A 227 7.24 -14.86 22.96
CA LEU A 227 8.28 -13.87 23.26
C LEU A 227 8.92 -13.41 21.94
N ASP A 228 9.27 -12.15 21.86
CA ASP A 228 10.11 -11.63 20.78
C ASP A 228 11.58 -12.07 20.95
N GLU A 229 12.45 -11.64 20.04
CA GLU A 229 13.89 -11.99 20.08
C GLU A 229 14.61 -11.43 21.32
N ALA A 230 14.09 -10.37 21.94
CA ALA A 230 14.61 -9.80 23.17
C ALA A 230 14.05 -10.50 24.44
N GLY A 231 13.10 -11.43 24.26
CA GLY A 231 12.44 -12.13 25.36
C GLY A 231 11.26 -11.36 25.96
N THR A 232 10.76 -10.31 25.28
CA THR A 232 9.61 -9.53 25.72
C THR A 232 8.32 -10.24 25.30
N PRO A 233 7.30 -10.37 26.17
CA PRO A 233 6.00 -10.92 25.79
C PRO A 233 5.32 -10.08 24.73
N MET A 234 4.86 -10.71 23.64
CA MET A 234 4.12 -10.06 22.54
C MET A 234 2.67 -9.86 22.94
N ASP A 235 2.44 -9.13 24.02
CA ASP A 235 1.14 -8.80 24.61
C ASP A 235 0.56 -7.48 24.05
N GLN A 236 -0.47 -6.95 24.71
CA GLN A 236 -1.13 -5.71 24.31
C GLN A 236 -0.20 -4.50 24.34
N ALA A 237 0.70 -4.43 25.34
CA ALA A 237 1.63 -3.31 25.46
C ALA A 237 2.70 -3.37 24.34
N TRP A 238 3.21 -4.57 24.06
CA TRP A 238 4.11 -4.79 22.94
C TRP A 238 3.48 -4.42 21.60
N CYS A 239 2.22 -4.85 21.33
CA CYS A 239 1.50 -4.48 20.11
C CYS A 239 1.34 -2.96 19.97
N ALA A 240 0.99 -2.28 21.06
CA ALA A 240 0.83 -0.82 21.05
C ALA A 240 2.16 -0.11 20.73
N ASP A 241 3.26 -0.55 21.33
CA ASP A 241 4.60 -0.02 21.06
C ASP A 241 5.02 -0.23 19.60
N GLN A 242 4.79 -1.42 19.02
CA GLN A 242 5.08 -1.71 17.62
C GLN A 242 4.27 -0.82 16.67
N ILE A 243 2.99 -0.57 16.99
CA ILE A 243 2.12 0.30 16.19
C ILE A 243 2.59 1.76 16.32
N GLU A 244 2.94 2.21 17.52
CA GLU A 244 3.38 3.59 17.77
C GLU A 244 4.73 3.88 17.12
N SER A 245 5.69 2.97 17.23
CA SER A 245 7.03 3.10 16.64
C SER A 245 7.02 2.99 15.10
N THR A 246 5.96 2.43 14.51
CA THR A 246 5.81 2.36 13.06
C THR A 246 5.32 3.68 12.51
N LEU A 247 5.97 4.19 11.44
CA LEU A 247 5.54 5.41 10.74
C LEU A 247 4.05 5.35 10.38
N GLY A 248 3.30 6.41 10.64
CA GLY A 248 1.85 6.44 10.52
C GLY A 248 1.32 5.90 9.19
N TRP A 249 1.94 6.31 8.08
CA TRP A 249 1.58 5.84 6.73
C TRP A 249 1.86 4.34 6.51
N ALA A 250 2.81 3.75 7.24
CA ALA A 250 3.18 2.35 7.08
C ALA A 250 2.39 1.40 8.01
N ARG A 251 1.72 1.93 9.03
CA ARG A 251 0.96 1.15 10.02
C ARG A 251 -0.07 0.20 9.42
N PRO A 252 -0.93 0.66 8.48
CA PRO A 252 -1.95 -0.24 7.91
C PRO A 252 -1.35 -1.48 7.28
N VAL A 253 -0.25 -1.34 6.56
CA VAL A 253 0.42 -2.47 5.92
C VAL A 253 1.26 -3.25 6.90
N ARG A 254 2.19 -2.56 7.60
CA ARG A 254 3.21 -3.23 8.42
C ARG A 254 2.67 -3.80 9.72
N CYS A 255 1.64 -3.18 10.30
CA CYS A 255 1.03 -3.66 11.53
C CYS A 255 -0.26 -4.44 11.26
N HIS A 256 -1.08 -4.00 10.30
CA HIS A 256 -2.41 -4.54 10.11
C HIS A 256 -2.58 -5.37 8.83
N GLY A 257 -1.56 -5.48 7.98
CA GLY A 257 -1.63 -6.27 6.75
C GLY A 257 -2.69 -5.80 5.77
N GLU A 258 -3.07 -4.51 5.79
CA GLU A 258 -4.06 -3.97 4.88
C GLU A 258 -3.56 -3.94 3.44
N TRP A 259 -4.49 -4.05 2.49
CA TRP A 259 -4.17 -3.86 1.08
C TRP A 259 -3.84 -2.41 0.80
N GLU A 260 -2.64 -2.13 0.30
CA GLU A 260 -2.32 -0.83 -0.27
C GLU A 260 -2.30 -0.93 -1.79
N TYR A 261 -3.16 -0.12 -2.42
CA TYR A 261 -3.20 -0.01 -3.87
C TYR A 261 -2.30 1.10 -4.37
N GLY A 262 -1.63 0.80 -5.46
CA GLY A 262 -1.20 1.80 -6.40
C GLY A 262 -0.10 2.75 -5.98
N ARG A 263 0.74 2.42 -5.00
CA ARG A 263 1.90 3.25 -4.62
C ARG A 263 3.18 2.93 -5.39
N ILE A 264 3.08 2.24 -6.52
CA ILE A 264 4.24 2.07 -7.39
C ILE A 264 4.55 3.43 -8.01
N ASN A 265 5.63 4.06 -7.52
CA ASN A 265 6.10 5.36 -8.01
C ASN A 265 5.10 6.52 -7.84
N ALA A 266 4.11 6.43 -6.94
CA ALA A 266 3.22 7.55 -6.66
C ALA A 266 4.02 8.71 -6.07
N ILE A 267 3.81 9.89 -6.63
CA ILE A 267 4.47 11.12 -6.19
C ILE A 267 4.04 11.54 -4.78
N PHE A 268 2.79 11.23 -4.41
CA PHE A 268 2.24 11.50 -3.09
C PHE A 268 2.45 10.31 -2.15
N GLU A 269 3.70 10.01 -1.86
CA GLU A 269 4.11 8.87 -1.01
C GLU A 269 3.59 8.95 0.43
N ASN A 270 3.25 10.15 0.92
CA ASN A 270 2.71 10.39 2.25
C ASN A 270 1.17 10.33 2.30
N PHE A 271 0.48 10.24 1.15
CA PHE A 271 -0.97 10.08 1.13
C PHE A 271 -1.38 8.70 1.61
N HIS A 272 -2.25 8.64 2.59
CA HIS A 272 -2.78 7.39 3.12
C HIS A 272 -4.31 7.47 3.27
N PRO A 273 -5.10 6.65 2.55
CA PRO A 273 -6.56 6.71 2.60
C PRO A 273 -7.14 6.63 4.01
N LEU A 274 -6.69 5.70 4.84
CA LEU A 274 -7.21 5.55 6.22
C LEU A 274 -6.90 6.73 7.15
N THR A 275 -5.92 7.56 6.80
CA THR A 275 -5.53 8.73 7.60
C THR A 275 -6.12 10.01 7.04
N HIS A 276 -6.18 10.11 5.70
CA HIS A 276 -6.47 11.36 5.02
C HIS A 276 -7.88 11.41 4.41
N VAL A 277 -8.54 10.26 4.24
CA VAL A 277 -9.91 10.22 3.71
C VAL A 277 -10.91 10.18 4.86
N VAL A 278 -11.83 11.15 4.87
CA VAL A 278 -12.83 11.31 5.92
C VAL A 278 -14.21 11.11 5.33
N PRO A 279 -14.97 10.09 5.77
CA PRO A 279 -16.33 9.88 5.30
C PRO A 279 -17.24 11.05 5.62
N GLY A 280 -17.97 11.55 4.61
CA GLY A 280 -18.99 12.56 4.79
C GLY A 280 -18.50 13.92 5.23
N LEU A 281 -17.25 14.28 4.94
CA LEU A 281 -16.67 15.59 5.29
C LEU A 281 -17.46 16.73 4.64
N THR A 282 -18.10 17.56 5.44
CA THR A 282 -18.86 18.72 4.98
C THR A 282 -18.22 20.05 5.41
N SER A 283 -18.59 21.13 4.73
CA SER A 283 -18.16 22.47 5.14
C SER A 283 -18.63 22.88 6.54
N SER A 284 -19.74 22.29 7.02
CA SER A 284 -20.26 22.50 8.36
C SER A 284 -19.46 21.82 9.45
N ASP A 285 -18.87 20.66 9.16
CA ASP A 285 -18.05 19.91 10.12
C ASP A 285 -16.74 20.64 10.44
N VAL A 286 -16.29 21.48 9.53
CA VAL A 286 -15.02 22.18 9.60
C VAL A 286 -15.15 23.60 10.14
N ARG A 287 -16.35 24.22 10.07
CA ARG A 287 -16.62 25.59 10.48
C ARG A 287 -16.51 25.94 12.01
N PRO A 288 -16.61 25.02 12.97
CA PRO A 288 -16.63 25.43 14.39
C PRO A 288 -15.30 25.93 14.95
N ARG A 289 -14.21 25.91 14.19
CA ARG A 289 -12.84 26.14 14.69
C ARG A 289 -12.17 27.44 14.23
N GLY A 290 -12.86 28.33 13.52
CA GLY A 290 -12.28 29.57 13.04
C GLY A 290 -12.72 29.94 11.62
N GLU A 291 -12.17 31.03 11.10
CA GLU A 291 -12.45 31.49 9.73
C GLU A 291 -11.81 30.56 8.69
N LEU A 292 -12.60 29.56 8.24
CA LEU A 292 -12.19 28.71 7.16
C LEU A 292 -12.15 29.50 5.84
N LYS A 293 -11.00 29.58 5.21
CA LYS A 293 -10.86 30.19 3.89
C LYS A 293 -11.21 29.21 2.79
N LEU A 294 -12.24 29.55 2.01
CA LEU A 294 -12.75 28.72 0.94
C LEU A 294 -12.07 29.05 -0.40
N SER A 295 -11.60 28.04 -1.10
CA SER A 295 -10.92 28.22 -2.38
C SER A 295 -11.36 27.18 -3.41
N ILE A 296 -11.41 27.57 -4.67
CA ILE A 296 -11.64 26.68 -5.80
C ILE A 296 -10.51 26.81 -6.83
N GLY A 297 -10.04 25.68 -7.32
CA GLY A 297 -9.10 25.58 -8.42
C GLY A 297 -9.70 24.90 -9.62
N VAL A 298 -9.40 25.39 -10.82
CA VAL A 298 -9.93 24.85 -12.09
C VAL A 298 -8.79 24.64 -13.08
N ASP A 299 -8.69 23.44 -13.61
CA ASP A 299 -7.81 23.08 -14.72
C ASP A 299 -8.64 22.67 -15.94
N TYR A 300 -8.26 23.15 -17.13
CA TYR A 300 -9.08 23.00 -18.33
C TYR A 300 -8.73 21.78 -19.20
N GLY A 301 -7.77 20.96 -18.81
CA GLY A 301 -7.44 19.70 -19.48
C GLY A 301 -7.38 19.77 -21.01
N GLU A 302 -6.51 20.64 -21.56
CA GLU A 302 -6.47 20.97 -23.00
C GLU A 302 -6.44 19.77 -23.95
N GLU A 303 -5.76 18.70 -23.57
CA GLU A 303 -5.57 17.53 -24.44
C GLU A 303 -6.80 16.60 -24.47
N ARG A 304 -7.64 16.66 -23.43
CA ARG A 304 -8.79 15.74 -23.26
C ARG A 304 -10.14 16.40 -23.30
N LEU A 305 -10.18 17.72 -23.43
CA LEU A 305 -11.40 18.52 -23.41
C LEU A 305 -12.26 18.26 -22.15
N ARG A 306 -11.62 18.01 -21.02
CA ARG A 306 -12.23 17.77 -19.72
C ARG A 306 -11.81 18.86 -18.74
N THR A 307 -12.76 19.49 -18.11
CA THR A 307 -12.48 20.47 -17.05
C THR A 307 -12.45 19.77 -15.71
N ALA A 308 -11.38 19.96 -14.95
CA ALA A 308 -11.26 19.52 -13.56
C ALA A 308 -11.47 20.71 -12.62
N ALA A 309 -12.22 20.53 -11.54
CA ALA A 309 -12.34 21.54 -10.49
C ALA A 309 -12.28 20.89 -9.11
N VAL A 310 -11.63 21.58 -8.15
CA VAL A 310 -11.50 21.11 -6.77
C VAL A 310 -11.86 22.25 -5.81
N LEU A 311 -12.81 21.98 -4.90
CA LEU A 311 -13.25 22.87 -3.81
C LEU A 311 -12.56 22.49 -2.52
N ILE A 312 -11.93 23.46 -1.85
CA ILE A 312 -11.22 23.26 -0.58
C ILE A 312 -11.63 24.30 0.47
N GLY A 313 -11.50 23.91 1.73
CA GLY A 313 -11.45 24.80 2.86
C GLY A 313 -10.07 24.73 3.52
N VAL A 314 -9.53 25.87 3.94
CA VAL A 314 -8.22 25.93 4.58
C VAL A 314 -8.35 26.68 5.92
N ASP A 315 -7.93 26.00 6.98
CA ASP A 315 -7.70 26.61 8.27
C ASP A 315 -6.23 27.02 8.36
N ASP A 316 -5.97 28.32 8.28
CA ASP A 316 -4.66 28.94 8.39
C ASP A 316 -4.55 29.85 9.63
N SER A 317 -5.37 29.59 10.64
CA SER A 317 -5.34 30.30 11.92
C SER A 317 -4.01 30.13 12.65
N ASP A 318 -3.37 28.96 12.48
CA ASP A 318 -2.01 28.69 12.91
C ASP A 318 -1.11 28.52 11.68
N PRO A 319 -0.19 29.45 11.41
CA PRO A 319 0.71 29.38 10.25
C PRO A 319 1.63 28.14 10.23
N GLU A 320 1.92 27.55 11.39
CA GLU A 320 2.74 26.36 11.52
C GLU A 320 1.93 25.07 11.30
N MET A 321 0.61 25.13 11.53
CA MET A 321 -0.30 23.99 11.44
C MET A 321 -1.46 24.22 10.46
N ILE A 322 -1.17 24.65 9.25
CA ILE A 322 -2.20 24.83 8.20
C ILE A 322 -2.88 23.49 7.90
N ARG A 323 -4.21 23.47 8.01
CA ARG A 323 -5.05 22.30 7.67
C ARG A 323 -5.83 22.54 6.40
N VAL A 324 -5.85 21.53 5.55
CA VAL A 324 -6.55 21.57 4.26
C VAL A 324 -7.68 20.53 4.28
N TYR A 325 -8.87 20.94 3.93
CA TYR A 325 -10.05 20.10 3.79
C TYR A 325 -10.52 20.14 2.36
N VAL A 326 -10.35 19.04 1.63
CA VAL A 326 -10.79 18.92 0.25
C VAL A 326 -12.22 18.42 0.27
N LEU A 327 -13.16 19.33 -0.05
CA LEU A 327 -14.58 19.14 0.17
C LEU A 327 -15.26 18.45 -1.02
N GLY A 328 -14.94 18.88 -2.25
CA GLY A 328 -15.58 18.38 -3.44
C GLY A 328 -14.74 18.54 -4.69
N GLU A 329 -15.07 17.75 -5.70
CA GLU A 329 -14.46 17.81 -7.01
C GLU A 329 -15.50 17.75 -8.14
N TYR A 330 -15.11 18.32 -9.27
CA TYR A 330 -15.73 18.07 -10.58
C TYR A 330 -14.72 17.34 -11.47
N ALA A 331 -15.05 16.13 -11.85
CA ALA A 331 -14.16 15.22 -12.58
C ALA A 331 -14.95 14.42 -13.64
N PRO A 332 -15.28 15.00 -14.80
CA PRO A 332 -16.05 14.30 -15.82
C PRO A 332 -15.24 13.18 -16.49
N ASP A 333 -15.87 12.03 -16.74
CA ASP A 333 -15.25 10.88 -17.41
C ASP A 333 -15.10 11.07 -18.92
N SER A 334 -15.86 11.98 -19.50
CA SER A 334 -15.87 12.28 -20.94
C SER A 334 -15.74 13.78 -21.23
N ALA A 335 -15.50 14.12 -22.48
CA ALA A 335 -15.47 15.50 -22.94
C ALA A 335 -16.80 16.22 -22.64
N THR A 336 -16.70 17.44 -22.13
CA THR A 336 -17.85 18.26 -21.72
C THR A 336 -17.90 19.59 -22.47
N THR A 337 -19.05 20.25 -22.41
CA THR A 337 -19.18 21.62 -22.88
C THR A 337 -18.98 22.60 -21.74
N ILE A 338 -18.58 23.83 -22.07
CA ILE A 338 -18.37 24.90 -21.06
C ILE A 338 -19.66 25.19 -20.27
N ASP A 339 -20.82 25.03 -20.87
CA ASP A 339 -22.11 25.20 -20.19
C ASP A 339 -22.38 24.06 -19.18
N MET A 340 -21.98 22.82 -19.49
CA MET A 340 -22.06 21.70 -18.58
C MET A 340 -21.08 21.90 -17.43
N ASP A 341 -19.84 22.28 -17.70
CA ASP A 341 -18.82 22.57 -16.69
C ASP A 341 -19.29 23.65 -15.72
N ALA A 342 -19.84 24.75 -16.26
CA ALA A 342 -20.37 25.85 -15.45
C ALA A 342 -21.52 25.41 -14.54
N ALA A 343 -22.42 24.57 -15.04
CA ALA A 343 -23.51 24.01 -14.23
C ALA A 343 -23.01 23.14 -13.11
N ALA A 344 -22.16 22.16 -13.44
CA ALA A 344 -21.66 21.18 -12.48
C ALA A 344 -20.77 21.83 -11.39
N ILE A 345 -19.93 22.80 -11.77
CA ILE A 345 -19.10 23.52 -10.77
C ILE A 345 -19.96 24.35 -9.82
N LEU A 346 -21.02 25.02 -10.30
CA LEU A 346 -21.95 25.74 -9.44
C LEU A 346 -22.73 24.80 -8.54
N GLU A 347 -23.15 23.65 -9.05
CA GLU A 347 -23.87 22.63 -8.29
C GLU A 347 -22.96 22.01 -7.20
N MET A 348 -21.69 21.72 -7.52
CA MET A 348 -20.70 21.24 -6.55
C MET A 348 -20.58 22.22 -5.36
N VAL A 349 -20.47 23.52 -5.62
CA VAL A 349 -20.40 24.54 -4.55
C VAL A 349 -21.70 24.55 -3.74
N ALA A 350 -22.85 24.50 -4.40
CA ALA A 350 -24.16 24.53 -3.75
C ALA A 350 -24.43 23.25 -2.93
N ALA A 351 -23.97 22.11 -3.36
CA ALA A 351 -24.10 20.84 -2.62
C ALA A 351 -23.43 20.88 -1.23
N HIS A 352 -22.43 21.73 -1.04
CA HIS A 352 -21.81 21.99 0.27
C HIS A 352 -22.51 23.11 1.08
N GLY A 353 -23.71 23.55 0.66
CA GLY A 353 -24.43 24.64 1.31
C GLY A 353 -23.76 26.03 1.16
N LEU A 354 -22.88 26.15 0.16
CA LEU A 354 -22.10 27.35 -0.10
C LEU A 354 -22.67 28.13 -1.30
N ARG A 355 -22.51 29.44 -1.24
CA ARG A 355 -22.73 30.32 -2.40
C ARG A 355 -21.39 30.66 -3.01
N TRP A 356 -21.36 30.98 -4.30
CA TRP A 356 -20.13 31.42 -4.95
C TRP A 356 -19.48 32.64 -4.26
N SER A 357 -20.30 33.51 -3.67
CA SER A 357 -19.84 34.68 -2.90
C SER A 357 -19.08 34.31 -1.62
N ASP A 358 -19.24 33.08 -1.13
CA ASP A 358 -18.59 32.60 0.09
C ASP A 358 -17.16 32.14 -0.18
N LEU A 359 -16.74 32.08 -1.46
CA LEU A 359 -15.39 31.69 -1.86
C LEU A 359 -14.42 32.89 -1.78
N ASP A 360 -13.37 32.78 -0.97
CA ASP A 360 -12.31 33.78 -0.84
C ASP A 360 -11.40 33.81 -2.07
N HIS A 361 -11.21 32.64 -2.67
CA HIS A 361 -10.25 32.46 -3.74
C HIS A 361 -10.79 31.60 -4.89
N CYS A 362 -10.60 32.07 -6.12
CA CYS A 362 -10.91 31.33 -7.33
C CYS A 362 -9.71 31.40 -8.26
N TYR A 363 -9.08 30.26 -8.56
CA TYR A 363 -7.92 30.17 -9.44
C TYR A 363 -8.16 29.23 -10.61
N GLY A 364 -7.63 29.59 -11.77
CA GLY A 364 -7.66 28.72 -12.96
C GLY A 364 -6.36 28.83 -13.75
N ASP A 365 -6.11 27.86 -14.64
CA ASP A 365 -4.97 27.94 -15.56
C ASP A 365 -5.17 29.07 -16.57
N LYS A 366 -4.82 30.25 -16.18
CA LYS A 366 -4.84 31.44 -17.02
C LYS A 366 -3.43 31.66 -17.58
N ARG A 367 -3.12 31.10 -18.73
CA ARG A 367 -1.87 31.38 -19.43
C ARG A 367 -1.87 32.82 -19.90
N LEU A 368 -1.07 33.63 -19.25
CA LEU A 368 -0.79 35.01 -19.66
C LEU A 368 0.25 34.99 -20.77
N GLN A 369 0.21 36.04 -21.64
CA GLN A 369 1.23 36.35 -22.65
C GLN A 369 2.65 36.11 -22.10
N ASP A 370 3.54 35.58 -22.95
CA ASP A 370 4.96 35.53 -22.63
C ASP A 370 5.53 36.94 -22.42
N ALA A 371 6.76 37.04 -21.92
CA ALA A 371 7.44 38.32 -21.70
C ALA A 371 7.64 39.15 -23.00
N ARG A 372 7.28 38.61 -24.17
CA ARG A 372 7.34 39.27 -25.48
C ARG A 372 5.96 39.56 -26.04
N GLY A 373 4.90 39.42 -25.24
CA GLY A 373 3.51 39.70 -25.68
C GLY A 373 2.92 38.67 -26.66
N ARG A 374 3.59 37.55 -26.91
CA ARG A 374 3.09 36.50 -27.79
C ARG A 374 2.10 35.64 -27.03
N ILE A 375 0.87 35.54 -27.58
CA ILE A 375 -0.14 34.57 -27.12
C ILE A 375 0.39 33.18 -27.51
N THR A 376 1.08 32.52 -26.64
CA THR A 376 1.50 31.12 -26.81
C THR A 376 0.34 30.23 -26.40
N ARG A 377 -0.37 29.69 -27.39
CA ARG A 377 -1.59 28.88 -27.37
C ARG A 377 -2.83 29.60 -26.82
N LYS A 378 -3.77 29.84 -27.72
CA LYS A 378 -4.95 30.70 -27.59
C LYS A 378 -6.03 30.19 -26.60
N SER A 379 -5.89 28.98 -26.00
CA SER A 379 -7.07 28.29 -25.48
C SER A 379 -7.47 28.68 -24.06
N ASN A 380 -6.58 28.64 -23.06
CA ASN A 380 -7.01 28.68 -21.66
C ASN A 380 -7.55 30.03 -21.16
N GLY A 381 -7.02 31.14 -21.63
CA GLY A 381 -7.59 32.47 -21.33
C GLY A 381 -8.97 32.71 -21.92
N MET A 382 -9.23 32.08 -23.07
CA MET A 382 -10.57 32.11 -23.72
C MET A 382 -11.52 31.16 -22.98
N LEU A 383 -11.07 29.97 -22.59
CA LEU A 383 -11.86 28.99 -21.82
C LEU A 383 -12.26 29.59 -20.46
N THR A 384 -11.34 30.21 -19.73
CA THR A 384 -11.66 30.91 -18.49
C THR A 384 -12.76 31.94 -18.65
N ARG A 385 -12.65 32.82 -19.66
CA ARG A 385 -13.66 33.84 -19.93
C ARG A 385 -14.99 33.24 -20.37
N ALA A 386 -14.96 32.17 -21.13
CA ALA A 386 -16.17 31.48 -21.57
C ALA A 386 -16.87 30.82 -20.38
N LEU A 387 -16.12 30.17 -19.47
CA LEU A 387 -16.65 29.62 -18.25
C LEU A 387 -17.21 30.70 -17.33
N GLU A 388 -16.48 31.79 -17.09
CA GLU A 388 -16.99 32.96 -16.34
C GLU A 388 -18.30 33.51 -16.93
N LYS A 389 -18.40 33.59 -18.26
CA LYS A 389 -19.61 34.03 -18.96
C LYS A 389 -20.79 33.05 -18.79
N ALA A 390 -20.52 31.75 -18.92
CA ALA A 390 -21.53 30.71 -18.74
C ALA A 390 -22.04 30.66 -17.29
N MET A 391 -21.17 30.76 -16.33
CA MET A 391 -21.55 30.83 -14.91
C MET A 391 -22.35 32.06 -14.58
N ARG A 392 -21.96 33.23 -15.11
CA ARG A 392 -22.73 34.47 -14.96
C ARG A 392 -24.13 34.36 -15.52
N LYS A 393 -24.26 33.75 -16.70
CA LYS A 393 -25.56 33.55 -17.35
C LYS A 393 -26.52 32.70 -16.52
N ARG A 394 -25.97 31.72 -15.78
CA ARG A 394 -26.74 30.75 -14.98
C ARG A 394 -27.09 31.28 -13.60
N SER A 395 -26.14 31.93 -12.91
CA SER A 395 -26.26 32.30 -11.50
C SER A 395 -26.43 33.80 -11.23
N GLY A 396 -26.29 34.64 -12.27
CA GLY A 396 -26.25 36.11 -12.09
C GLY A 396 -24.96 36.62 -11.42
N ILE A 397 -24.13 35.73 -10.95
CA ILE A 397 -22.87 36.04 -10.26
C ILE A 397 -21.76 36.22 -11.28
N VAL A 398 -20.81 37.13 -11.03
CA VAL A 398 -19.63 37.34 -11.88
C VAL A 398 -18.43 36.65 -11.22
N PRO A 399 -18.20 35.36 -11.52
CA PRO A 399 -17.01 34.71 -11.03
C PRO A 399 -15.77 35.37 -11.65
N ARG A 400 -14.73 35.59 -10.86
CA ARG A 400 -13.47 36.12 -11.34
C ARG A 400 -12.34 35.14 -10.99
N PHE A 401 -11.98 34.31 -11.93
CA PHE A 401 -10.82 33.45 -11.75
C PHE A 401 -9.54 34.27 -11.86
N LYS A 402 -8.72 34.22 -10.85
CA LYS A 402 -7.34 34.72 -10.87
C LYS A 402 -6.47 33.70 -11.61
N GLY A 403 -5.54 34.21 -12.44
CA GLY A 403 -4.56 33.30 -13.06
C GLY A 403 -3.67 32.69 -12.00
N ALA A 404 -3.53 31.37 -12.02
CA ALA A 404 -2.50 30.67 -11.28
C ALA A 404 -1.14 31.02 -11.90
N LYS A 405 -0.56 32.18 -11.54
CA LYS A 405 0.77 32.59 -12.02
C LYS A 405 1.76 31.50 -11.62
N ARG A 406 2.60 31.05 -12.56
CA ARG A 406 3.75 30.23 -12.27
C ARG A 406 4.58 30.95 -11.21
N GLY A 407 5.05 30.23 -10.19
CA GLY A 407 5.90 30.78 -9.13
C GLY A 407 7.17 31.44 -9.69
N ILE A 408 7.88 32.16 -8.87
CA ILE A 408 9.13 32.85 -9.20
C ILE A 408 10.14 31.81 -9.72
N GLY A 409 10.21 31.65 -11.05
CA GLY A 409 11.05 30.69 -11.75
C GLY A 409 10.34 30.17 -13.00
N ARG A 410 10.99 30.30 -14.16
CA ARG A 410 10.52 29.74 -15.42
C ARG A 410 10.84 28.25 -15.44
N GLY A 411 9.82 27.37 -15.33
CA GLY A 411 10.06 25.95 -15.54
C GLY A 411 9.14 24.99 -14.73
N ALA A 412 9.40 23.73 -14.88
CA ALA A 412 8.73 22.62 -14.16
C ALA A 412 8.79 22.76 -12.63
N GLY A 413 9.70 23.53 -12.07
CA GLY A 413 9.89 23.71 -10.63
C GLY A 413 8.66 24.23 -9.87
N SER A 414 7.76 25.00 -10.50
CA SER A 414 6.55 25.49 -9.83
C SER A 414 5.49 24.40 -9.62
N VAL A 415 5.45 23.40 -10.50
CA VAL A 415 4.57 22.22 -10.34
C VAL A 415 5.04 21.42 -9.14
N TRP A 416 6.31 21.08 -9.13
CA TRP A 416 6.93 20.27 -8.08
C TRP A 416 6.92 20.95 -6.71
N MET A 417 7.02 22.28 -6.67
CA MET A 417 6.90 23.02 -5.39
C MET A 417 5.49 22.87 -4.82
N GLY A 418 4.43 22.91 -5.65
CA GLY A 418 3.07 22.69 -5.23
C GLY A 418 2.84 21.24 -4.77
N VAL A 419 3.34 20.28 -5.53
CA VAL A 419 3.29 18.86 -5.20
C VAL A 419 4.00 18.59 -3.87
N LYS A 420 5.21 19.09 -3.71
CA LYS A 420 5.97 18.95 -2.47
C LYS A 420 5.22 19.56 -1.28
N TRP A 421 4.66 20.76 -1.43
CA TRP A 421 3.91 21.42 -0.37
C TRP A 421 2.72 20.57 0.09
N ILE A 422 1.97 19.97 -0.83
CA ILE A 422 0.83 19.08 -0.53
C ILE A 422 1.34 17.81 0.16
N ASN A 423 2.39 17.19 -0.35
CA ASN A 423 2.94 15.97 0.20
C ASN A 423 3.51 16.17 1.62
N ASP A 424 4.17 17.30 1.87
CA ASP A 424 4.67 17.67 3.21
C ASP A 424 3.52 17.81 4.23
N ARG A 425 2.32 18.29 3.82
CA ARG A 425 1.13 18.40 4.68
C ARG A 425 0.45 17.06 4.97
N MET A 426 0.83 15.99 4.25
CA MET A 426 0.38 14.63 4.50
C MET A 426 1.27 13.87 5.48
N ILE A 427 2.46 14.36 5.82
CA ILE A 427 3.35 13.74 6.83
C ILE A 427 2.74 13.87 8.22
N THR A 428 2.30 15.06 8.59
CA THR A 428 1.49 15.32 9.77
C THR A 428 0.03 15.48 9.32
N PRO A 429 -0.96 14.89 10.03
CA PRO A 429 -2.35 14.99 9.60
C PRO A 429 -2.80 16.45 9.46
N GLY A 430 -2.68 16.99 8.28
CA GLY A 430 -3.01 18.37 7.94
C GLY A 430 -3.72 18.49 6.60
N CYS A 431 -4.00 17.37 5.92
CA CYS A 431 -4.73 17.35 4.66
C CYS A 431 -5.78 16.23 4.68
N TYR A 432 -7.05 16.58 4.51
CA TYR A 432 -8.19 15.66 4.60
C TYR A 432 -9.04 15.73 3.34
N PHE A 433 -9.52 14.60 2.86
CA PHE A 433 -10.29 14.44 1.63
C PHE A 433 -11.67 13.87 1.94
N ASN A 434 -12.70 14.46 1.39
CA ASN A 434 -14.06 13.93 1.49
C ASN A 434 -14.20 12.68 0.62
N ASP A 435 -14.49 11.53 1.24
CA ASP A 435 -14.64 10.24 0.57
C ASP A 435 -15.61 10.31 -0.62
N ALA A 436 -16.86 10.67 -0.36
CA ALA A 436 -17.90 10.76 -1.39
C ALA A 436 -17.73 11.97 -2.34
N GLY A 437 -17.07 13.04 -1.86
CA GLY A 437 -16.93 14.29 -2.60
C GLY A 437 -15.72 14.35 -3.54
N THR A 438 -14.70 13.50 -3.34
CA THR A 438 -13.42 13.57 -4.06
C THR A 438 -12.84 12.22 -4.49
N PRO A 439 -13.66 11.27 -5.00
CA PRO A 439 -13.20 9.91 -5.30
C PRO A 439 -12.13 9.88 -6.39
N ARG A 440 -12.27 10.70 -7.44
CA ARG A 440 -11.30 10.75 -8.54
C ARG A 440 -9.97 11.37 -8.11
N LEU A 441 -9.99 12.43 -7.31
CA LEU A 441 -8.77 13.03 -6.78
C LEU A 441 -8.04 12.06 -5.85
N ILE A 442 -8.76 11.32 -4.99
CA ILE A 442 -8.18 10.27 -4.15
C ILE A 442 -7.45 9.24 -5.02
N GLU A 443 -8.07 8.80 -6.11
CA GLU A 443 -7.45 7.89 -7.07
C GLU A 443 -6.22 8.51 -7.75
N CYS A 444 -6.30 9.80 -8.14
CA CYS A 444 -5.18 10.54 -8.72
C CYS A 444 -3.97 10.61 -7.78
N LEU A 445 -4.19 10.86 -6.48
CA LEU A 445 -3.12 10.91 -5.49
C LEU A 445 -2.43 9.56 -5.32
N GLN A 446 -3.16 8.47 -5.53
CA GLN A 446 -2.62 7.11 -5.44
C GLN A 446 -1.85 6.67 -6.70
N LYS A 447 -2.27 7.15 -7.89
CA LYS A 447 -1.82 6.60 -9.18
C LYS A 447 -0.89 7.50 -9.97
N TRP A 448 -0.89 8.82 -9.74
CA TRP A 448 -0.08 9.74 -10.53
C TRP A 448 1.43 9.55 -10.29
N GLN A 449 2.17 9.36 -11.38
CA GLN A 449 3.61 9.09 -11.38
C GLN A 449 4.46 10.31 -11.81
N GLY A 450 3.86 11.48 -11.97
CA GLY A 450 4.55 12.71 -12.31
C GLY A 450 4.58 13.03 -13.81
N GLY A 451 3.97 12.23 -14.65
CA GLY A 451 3.86 12.47 -16.09
C GLY A 451 2.96 13.67 -16.43
N THR A 452 3.29 14.37 -17.50
CA THR A 452 2.53 15.55 -17.94
C THR A 452 1.30 15.19 -18.78
N ALA A 453 1.31 14.01 -19.40
CA ALA A 453 0.23 13.49 -20.26
C ALA A 453 -0.63 12.43 -19.53
N GLU A 454 -0.38 12.20 -18.25
CA GLU A 454 -1.12 11.19 -17.48
C GLU A 454 -2.56 11.63 -17.22
N GLU A 455 -3.45 10.67 -17.27
CA GLU A 455 -4.88 10.82 -17.00
C GLU A 455 -5.17 11.42 -15.61
N TRP A 456 -4.26 11.19 -14.66
CA TRP A 456 -4.39 11.53 -13.25
C TRP A 456 -3.97 12.97 -12.90
N LYS A 457 -3.45 13.74 -13.86
CA LYS A 457 -2.82 15.04 -13.60
C LYS A 457 -3.82 16.18 -13.40
N ASP A 458 -4.91 16.20 -14.13
CA ASP A 458 -5.83 17.35 -14.19
C ASP A 458 -6.44 17.68 -12.82
N GLN A 459 -6.82 16.65 -12.03
CA GLN A 459 -7.33 16.81 -10.67
C GLN A 459 -6.27 17.34 -9.72
N ILE A 460 -5.02 16.88 -9.87
CA ILE A 460 -3.89 17.34 -9.04
C ILE A 460 -3.55 18.79 -9.36
N ASP A 461 -3.61 19.20 -10.64
CA ASP A 461 -3.41 20.58 -11.04
C ASP A 461 -4.53 21.48 -10.51
N ALA A 462 -5.80 21.03 -10.57
CA ALA A 462 -6.91 21.75 -9.97
C ALA A 462 -6.74 21.94 -8.45
N LEU A 463 -6.33 20.90 -7.72
CA LEU A 463 -6.01 21.00 -6.29
C LEU A 463 -4.88 22.01 -6.03
N ARG A 464 -3.80 21.96 -6.81
CA ARG A 464 -2.70 22.92 -6.70
C ARG A 464 -3.13 24.36 -6.97
N TYR A 465 -4.05 24.58 -7.90
CA TYR A 465 -4.61 25.91 -8.17
C TYR A 465 -5.48 26.38 -7.00
N ALA A 466 -6.30 25.53 -6.42
CA ALA A 466 -7.06 25.85 -5.23
C ALA A 466 -6.16 26.27 -4.05
N LEU A 467 -5.02 25.59 -3.87
CA LEU A 467 -4.05 25.85 -2.81
C LEU A 467 -3.06 26.98 -3.12
N ARG A 468 -3.20 27.64 -4.27
CA ARG A 468 -2.27 28.68 -4.73
C ARG A 468 -1.91 29.76 -3.70
N PRO A 469 -2.84 30.31 -2.90
CA PRO A 469 -2.54 31.36 -1.91
C PRO A 469 -1.55 30.92 -0.85
N TRP A 470 -1.59 29.64 -0.45
CA TRP A 470 -0.76 29.09 0.64
C TRP A 470 0.56 28.52 0.13
N ILE A 471 0.58 27.93 -1.08
CA ILE A 471 1.83 27.47 -1.73
C ILE A 471 2.74 28.66 -2.08
N PHE A 472 2.14 29.79 -2.47
CA PHE A 472 2.90 30.98 -2.88
C PHE A 472 2.28 32.22 -2.23
N PRO A 473 2.48 32.41 -0.91
CA PRO A 473 1.96 33.58 -0.22
C PRO A 473 2.52 34.86 -0.85
N MET A 474 1.64 35.83 -1.07
CA MET A 474 2.08 37.15 -1.51
C MET A 474 2.81 37.84 -0.34
N VAL A 475 4.12 37.99 -0.46
CA VAL A 475 4.90 38.83 0.44
C VAL A 475 4.39 40.26 0.25
N ARG A 476 3.60 40.77 1.20
CA ARG A 476 3.33 42.22 1.27
C ARG A 476 4.66 42.89 1.58
N ARG A 477 5.27 43.54 0.58
CA ARG A 477 6.37 44.46 0.87
C ARG A 477 5.84 45.52 1.80
N PRO A 478 6.49 45.77 2.95
CA PRO A 478 6.11 46.91 3.78
C PRO A 478 6.22 48.16 2.91
N ILE A 479 5.16 48.95 2.85
CA ILE A 479 5.18 50.26 2.22
C ILE A 479 6.08 51.11 3.16
N HIS A 480 7.34 51.27 2.81
CA HIS A 480 8.16 52.29 3.45
C HIS A 480 7.54 53.65 3.07
N THR A 481 6.72 54.19 3.97
CA THR A 481 6.36 55.58 3.92
C THR A 481 7.64 56.40 4.13
N VAL A 482 8.19 56.90 3.04
CA VAL A 482 9.25 57.93 3.09
C VAL A 482 8.54 59.17 3.61
N GLN A 483 8.74 59.48 4.88
CA GLN A 483 8.45 60.81 5.39
C GLN A 483 9.48 61.75 4.78
N PHE A 484 9.03 62.60 3.86
CA PHE A 484 9.79 63.78 3.48
C PHE A 484 9.67 64.78 4.62
N GLY A 485 10.78 65.06 5.32
CA GLY A 485 10.95 66.17 6.24
C GLY A 485 11.38 67.40 5.43
#